data_f00e39a1c0bd00e5fb8c10610e25e8ff
#
_entry.id   f00e39a1c0bd00e5fb8c10610e25e8ff
#
_cell.length_a   1.000
_cell.length_b   1.000
_cell.length_c   1.000
_cell.angle_alpha   90.00
_cell.angle_beta   90.00
_cell.angle_gamma   90.00
#
_symmetry.space_group_name_H-M   'P 1'
#
loop_
_entity.id
_entity.type
_entity.pdbx_description
1 polymer ?
#
loop_
_entity_poly.entity_id
_entity_poly.type
_entity_poly.pdbx_seq_one_letter_code
_entity_poly.pdbx_strand_id
1 'polypeptide(L)'
;DMVFVTCGMGGGTGTGAAPVIARIAKEQGALTVGVVTKPFRFESKTRMQNAINGIDKLKENVDTIIVIPNDKLLEVVDRRTTMPEALKKADEVLQQGIQGITDLINVPSLINLDFADIQTVMKDKGIAHIGIGAGRGDDKALEAVKQAVASPLLETTITGASNVIVNVSGDITLMDASDAADYVQELAGESASIIFGAMYDDTKSDECTITVIATGLHNVGGSASKLKARLEGQQKTSSILPNGVESHARPSYDYTAQRTAQTSTVRPQGGTMPTLQPRSTTGGVREQSIKIPDFFKK
;
A
#
# COMPACT_ATOMS: atom_id res chain seq x y z
N ASP A 1 13.98 -10.73 14.82
CA ASP A 1 12.72 -10.40 15.47
C ASP A 1 11.75 -9.69 14.53
N MET A 2 12.20 -8.71 13.73
CA MET A 2 11.38 -7.93 12.79
C MET A 2 12.06 -7.77 11.44
N VAL A 3 11.29 -7.82 10.35
CA VAL A 3 11.78 -7.63 8.98
C VAL A 3 10.91 -6.61 8.25
N PHE A 4 11.54 -5.57 7.72
CA PHE A 4 10.90 -4.63 6.81
C PHE A 4 11.17 -5.03 5.37
N VAL A 5 10.11 -5.13 4.57
CA VAL A 5 10.19 -5.36 3.13
C VAL A 5 9.73 -4.11 2.42
N THR A 6 10.68 -3.39 1.80
CA THR A 6 10.39 -2.11 1.15
C THR A 6 10.73 -2.13 -0.33
N CYS A 7 9.84 -1.58 -1.14
CA CYS A 7 10.08 -1.39 -2.58
C CYS A 7 9.02 -0.49 -3.24
N GLY A 8 9.36 0.03 -4.42
CA GLY A 8 8.38 0.60 -5.35
C GLY A 8 7.68 -0.52 -6.11
N MET A 9 6.33 -0.57 -6.00
CA MET A 9 5.51 -1.55 -6.70
C MET A 9 5.24 -1.15 -8.17
N GLY A 10 4.96 -2.14 -9.01
CA GLY A 10 4.64 -1.96 -10.43
C GLY A 10 5.80 -2.27 -11.39
N GLY A 11 7.04 -2.33 -10.89
CA GLY A 11 8.19 -2.82 -11.63
C GLY A 11 8.30 -4.35 -11.62
N GLY A 12 9.40 -4.89 -12.13
CA GLY A 12 9.66 -6.33 -12.14
C GLY A 12 10.20 -6.86 -10.80
N THR A 13 11.32 -6.29 -10.34
CA THR A 13 12.08 -6.79 -9.19
C THR A 13 11.30 -6.68 -7.89
N GLY A 14 10.89 -5.46 -7.49
CA GLY A 14 10.16 -5.24 -6.23
C GLY A 14 8.84 -5.98 -6.19
N THR A 15 8.04 -5.87 -7.25
CA THR A 15 6.72 -6.51 -7.34
C THR A 15 6.78 -8.03 -7.25
N GLY A 16 7.83 -8.63 -7.85
CA GLY A 16 7.99 -10.08 -7.87
C GLY A 16 8.69 -10.64 -6.63
N ALA A 17 9.75 -9.97 -6.13
CA ALA A 17 10.57 -10.47 -5.04
C ALA A 17 9.98 -10.19 -3.65
N ALA A 18 9.34 -9.02 -3.45
CA ALA A 18 8.85 -8.63 -2.12
C ALA A 18 7.90 -9.65 -1.47
N PRO A 19 6.88 -10.20 -2.16
CA PRO A 19 6.01 -11.20 -1.57
C PRO A 19 6.74 -12.49 -1.17
N VAL A 20 7.76 -12.89 -1.94
CA VAL A 20 8.54 -14.11 -1.67
C VAL A 20 9.43 -13.92 -0.44
N ILE A 21 10.12 -12.77 -0.35
CA ILE A 21 10.97 -12.44 0.79
C ILE A 21 10.13 -12.31 2.05
N ALA A 22 8.98 -11.64 1.96
CA ALA A 22 8.05 -11.49 3.09
C ALA A 22 7.56 -12.85 3.60
N ARG A 23 7.18 -13.76 2.71
CA ARG A 23 6.78 -15.12 3.08
C ARG A 23 7.87 -15.85 3.84
N ILE A 24 9.11 -15.80 3.34
CA ILE A 24 10.25 -16.47 4.00
C ILE A 24 10.50 -15.87 5.39
N ALA A 25 10.42 -14.52 5.53
CA ALA A 25 10.60 -13.85 6.82
C ALA A 25 9.50 -14.26 7.82
N LYS A 26 8.24 -14.31 7.37
CA LYS A 26 7.09 -14.72 8.19
C LYS A 26 7.19 -16.20 8.59
N GLU A 27 7.61 -17.08 7.68
CA GLU A 27 7.86 -18.50 7.96
C GLU A 27 8.96 -18.72 9.03
N GLN A 28 9.91 -17.78 9.15
CA GLN A 28 10.94 -17.80 10.20
C GLN A 28 10.45 -17.21 11.54
N GLY A 29 9.20 -16.77 11.61
CA GLY A 29 8.59 -16.21 12.81
C GLY A 29 8.91 -14.74 13.08
N ALA A 30 9.52 -14.03 12.13
CA ALA A 30 9.79 -12.61 12.25
C ALA A 30 8.50 -11.79 12.01
N LEU A 31 8.26 -10.75 12.82
CA LEU A 31 7.23 -9.75 12.53
C LEU A 31 7.55 -9.09 11.19
N THR A 32 6.72 -9.32 10.19
CA THR A 32 7.02 -8.90 8.82
C THR A 32 6.15 -7.73 8.40
N VAL A 33 6.78 -6.59 8.14
CA VAL A 33 6.10 -5.34 7.74
C VAL A 33 6.50 -4.94 6.33
N GLY A 34 5.50 -4.80 5.47
CA GLY A 34 5.68 -4.27 4.11
C GLY A 34 5.50 -2.75 4.09
N VAL A 35 6.47 -2.00 3.54
CA VAL A 35 6.35 -0.55 3.33
C VAL A 35 6.63 -0.27 1.86
N VAL A 36 5.60 0.01 1.09
CA VAL A 36 5.69 0.04 -0.37
C VAL A 36 4.99 1.26 -0.97
N THR A 37 5.45 1.68 -2.15
CA THR A 37 4.80 2.77 -2.89
C THR A 37 4.01 2.25 -4.08
N LYS A 38 2.86 2.92 -4.39
CA LYS A 38 2.19 2.82 -5.68
C LYS A 38 2.80 3.81 -6.66
N PRO A 39 2.98 3.44 -7.94
CA PRO A 39 3.52 4.35 -8.95
C PRO A 39 2.61 5.58 -9.15
N PHE A 40 3.18 6.65 -9.69
CA PHE A 40 2.39 7.79 -10.17
C PHE A 40 1.50 7.39 -11.35
N ARG A 41 0.34 8.03 -11.49
CA ARG A 41 -0.62 7.77 -12.60
C ARG A 41 -0.01 7.99 -13.97
N PHE A 42 0.93 8.94 -14.09
CA PHE A 42 1.61 9.21 -15.36
C PHE A 42 2.60 8.12 -15.79
N GLU A 43 3.03 7.24 -14.89
CA GLU A 43 4.01 6.19 -15.21
C GLU A 43 3.44 5.07 -16.10
N SER A 44 2.24 4.71 -16.05
CA SER A 44 1.37 3.97 -16.98
C SER A 44 0.27 3.17 -16.24
N LYS A 45 -0.82 2.90 -16.93
CA LYS A 45 -1.92 2.06 -16.40
C LYS A 45 -1.46 0.62 -16.12
N THR A 46 -0.62 0.06 -17.00
CA THR A 46 -0.07 -1.29 -16.84
C THR A 46 0.79 -1.39 -15.57
N ARG A 47 1.65 -0.37 -15.34
CA ARG A 47 2.49 -0.32 -14.14
C ARG A 47 1.65 -0.22 -12.86
N MET A 48 0.60 0.58 -12.87
CA MET A 48 -0.36 0.68 -11.75
C MET A 48 -1.06 -0.65 -11.50
N GLN A 49 -1.53 -1.34 -12.56
CA GLN A 49 -2.18 -2.65 -12.41
C GLN A 49 -1.23 -3.71 -11.84
N ASN A 50 0.01 -3.72 -12.31
CA ASN A 50 1.06 -4.60 -11.76
C ASN A 50 1.32 -4.30 -10.28
N ALA A 51 1.31 -3.01 -9.90
CA ALA A 51 1.48 -2.59 -8.51
C ALA A 51 0.35 -3.11 -7.63
N ILE A 52 -0.90 -2.96 -8.05
CA ILE A 52 -2.08 -3.45 -7.32
C ILE A 52 -1.98 -4.97 -7.11
N ASN A 53 -1.73 -5.72 -8.18
CA ASN A 53 -1.59 -7.18 -8.11
C ASN A 53 -0.41 -7.61 -7.20
N GLY A 54 0.68 -6.84 -7.19
CA GLY A 54 1.84 -7.09 -6.33
C GLY A 54 1.56 -6.80 -4.86
N ILE A 55 0.83 -5.71 -4.58
CA ILE A 55 0.38 -5.33 -3.23
C ILE A 55 -0.55 -6.41 -2.66
N ASP A 56 -1.52 -6.89 -3.45
CA ASP A 56 -2.43 -7.96 -3.01
C ASP A 56 -1.66 -9.22 -2.61
N LYS A 57 -0.68 -9.64 -3.43
CA LYS A 57 0.20 -10.78 -3.11
C LYS A 57 1.07 -10.53 -1.88
N LEU A 58 1.60 -9.32 -1.72
CA LEU A 58 2.42 -8.97 -0.57
C LEU A 58 1.60 -8.98 0.72
N LYS A 59 0.37 -8.46 0.67
CA LYS A 59 -0.56 -8.42 1.80
C LYS A 59 -0.86 -9.81 2.39
N GLU A 60 -0.89 -10.84 1.58
CA GLU A 60 -1.07 -12.22 2.03
C GLU A 60 0.15 -12.79 2.79
N ASN A 61 1.32 -12.16 2.62
CA ASN A 61 2.60 -12.65 3.11
C ASN A 61 3.27 -11.78 4.18
N VAL A 62 2.61 -10.70 4.60
CA VAL A 62 3.08 -9.82 5.69
C VAL A 62 2.09 -9.80 6.84
N ASP A 63 2.52 -9.34 8.01
CA ASP A 63 1.63 -9.08 9.15
C ASP A 63 0.93 -7.74 9.00
N THR A 64 1.69 -6.74 8.55
CA THR A 64 1.19 -5.39 8.31
C THR A 64 1.79 -4.83 7.02
N ILE A 65 0.98 -4.12 6.25
CA ILE A 65 1.42 -3.42 5.04
C ILE A 65 1.04 -1.95 5.08
N ILE A 66 2.02 -1.09 4.84
CA ILE A 66 1.85 0.34 4.64
C ILE A 66 2.00 0.61 3.15
N VAL A 67 0.99 1.19 2.54
CA VAL A 67 0.99 1.51 1.11
C VAL A 67 0.94 3.02 0.93
N ILE A 68 1.95 3.58 0.29
CA ILE A 68 2.09 5.01 0.04
C ILE A 68 1.76 5.30 -1.43
N PRO A 69 0.65 5.99 -1.72
CA PRO A 69 0.34 6.37 -3.09
C PRO A 69 1.19 7.56 -3.53
N ASN A 70 2.08 7.39 -4.53
CA ASN A 70 2.91 8.49 -5.01
C ASN A 70 2.10 9.68 -5.52
N ASP A 71 0.90 9.44 -6.05
CA ASP A 71 0.00 10.55 -6.47
C ASP A 71 -0.33 11.52 -5.33
N LYS A 72 -0.40 11.01 -4.09
CA LYS A 72 -0.66 11.85 -2.91
C LYS A 72 0.51 12.75 -2.55
N LEU A 73 1.71 12.39 -2.94
CA LEU A 73 2.88 13.26 -2.78
C LEU A 73 2.77 14.51 -3.65
N LEU A 74 2.08 14.43 -4.79
CA LEU A 74 1.85 15.59 -5.67
C LEU A 74 0.95 16.65 -5.02
N GLU A 75 0.17 16.27 -3.99
CA GLU A 75 -0.67 17.22 -3.24
C GLU A 75 0.15 18.03 -2.22
N VAL A 76 1.35 17.54 -1.86
CA VAL A 76 2.23 18.13 -0.83
C VAL A 76 3.41 18.89 -1.44
N VAL A 77 3.79 18.58 -2.68
CA VAL A 77 4.94 19.23 -3.35
C VAL A 77 4.52 20.46 -4.15
N ASP A 78 5.45 21.40 -4.32
CA ASP A 78 5.23 22.59 -5.15
C ASP A 78 5.06 22.20 -6.63
N ARG A 79 4.26 22.97 -7.37
CA ARG A 79 4.07 22.79 -8.82
C ARG A 79 5.36 22.92 -9.65
N ARG A 80 6.40 23.51 -9.07
CA ARG A 80 7.73 23.65 -9.69
C ARG A 80 8.66 22.46 -9.42
N THR A 81 8.23 21.50 -8.58
CA THR A 81 9.01 20.33 -8.25
C THR A 81 9.32 19.50 -9.49
N THR A 82 10.58 19.22 -9.70
CA THR A 82 11.04 18.41 -10.84
C THR A 82 10.73 16.92 -10.62
N MET A 83 10.71 16.14 -11.71
CA MET A 83 10.50 14.70 -11.64
C MET A 83 11.49 13.97 -10.70
N PRO A 84 12.80 14.22 -10.75
CA PRO A 84 13.75 13.61 -9.81
C PRO A 84 13.45 13.97 -8.36
N GLU A 85 13.06 15.21 -8.08
CA GLU A 85 12.69 15.66 -6.73
C GLU A 85 11.42 14.97 -6.22
N ALA A 86 10.41 14.78 -7.09
CA ALA A 86 9.20 14.06 -6.72
C ALA A 86 9.49 12.60 -6.38
N LEU A 87 10.36 11.92 -7.15
CA LEU A 87 10.78 10.55 -6.85
C LEU A 87 11.60 10.48 -5.56
N LYS A 88 12.52 11.45 -5.35
CA LYS A 88 13.27 11.55 -4.08
C LYS A 88 12.33 11.75 -2.89
N LYS A 89 11.26 12.53 -3.06
CA LYS A 89 10.24 12.70 -2.01
C LYS A 89 9.52 11.41 -1.65
N ALA A 90 9.26 10.55 -2.66
CA ALA A 90 8.71 9.22 -2.40
C ALA A 90 9.67 8.34 -1.58
N ASP A 91 10.97 8.39 -1.88
CA ASP A 91 12.00 7.68 -1.11
C ASP A 91 12.12 8.21 0.32
N GLU A 92 12.06 9.54 0.50
CA GLU A 92 12.07 10.19 1.82
C GLU A 92 10.88 9.74 2.68
N VAL A 93 9.68 9.63 2.11
CA VAL A 93 8.49 9.19 2.83
C VAL A 93 8.58 7.71 3.22
N LEU A 94 9.11 6.85 2.34
CA LEU A 94 9.40 5.45 2.69
C LEU A 94 10.40 5.36 3.85
N GLN A 95 11.47 6.15 3.79
CA GLN A 95 12.46 6.22 4.86
C GLN A 95 11.84 6.69 6.17
N GLN A 96 11.08 7.78 6.16
CA GLN A 96 10.40 8.30 7.35
C GLN A 96 9.42 7.29 7.94
N GLY A 97 8.69 6.56 7.07
CA GLY A 97 7.77 5.51 7.50
C GLY A 97 8.46 4.37 8.25
N ILE A 98 9.62 3.93 7.77
CA ILE A 98 10.41 2.88 8.43
C ILE A 98 11.09 3.45 9.68
N GLN A 99 11.68 4.64 9.57
CA GLN A 99 12.37 5.28 10.67
C GLN A 99 11.44 5.56 11.84
N GLY A 100 10.22 6.05 11.60
CA GLY A 100 9.23 6.29 12.64
C GLY A 100 8.88 5.06 13.46
N ILE A 101 8.94 3.85 12.88
CA ILE A 101 8.75 2.59 13.60
C ILE A 101 10.06 2.15 14.28
N THR A 102 11.19 2.31 13.61
CA THR A 102 12.49 1.84 14.07
C THR A 102 12.97 2.66 15.28
N ASP A 103 12.74 3.96 15.25
CA ASP A 103 13.12 4.87 16.34
C ASP A 103 12.38 4.54 17.65
N LEU A 104 11.10 4.10 17.54
CA LEU A 104 10.33 3.64 18.69
C LEU A 104 10.98 2.45 19.44
N ILE A 105 11.71 1.61 18.70
CA ILE A 105 12.33 0.38 19.24
C ILE A 105 13.76 0.64 19.68
N ASN A 106 14.53 1.43 18.91
CA ASN A 106 15.99 1.50 19.05
C ASN A 106 16.46 2.72 19.80
N VAL A 107 15.70 3.81 19.80
CA VAL A 107 16.14 5.06 20.44
C VAL A 107 15.66 5.10 21.88
N PRO A 108 16.58 5.26 22.87
CA PRO A 108 16.18 5.48 24.25
C PRO A 108 15.31 6.73 24.36
N SER A 109 14.10 6.59 24.86
CA SER A 109 13.12 7.67 24.95
C SER A 109 12.60 7.83 26.38
N LEU A 110 11.90 8.93 26.66
CA LEU A 110 11.28 9.17 27.96
C LEU A 110 10.20 8.14 28.28
N ILE A 111 9.44 7.76 27.26
CA ILE A 111 8.44 6.68 27.32
C ILE A 111 8.83 5.70 26.22
N ASN A 112 9.47 4.60 26.61
CA ASN A 112 9.91 3.57 25.70
C ASN A 112 8.76 2.61 25.40
N LEU A 113 8.62 2.26 24.12
CA LEU A 113 7.80 1.14 23.70
C LEU A 113 8.70 -0.10 23.58
N ASP A 114 8.26 -1.20 24.15
CA ASP A 114 8.96 -2.46 23.91
C ASP A 114 8.52 -3.11 22.60
N PHE A 115 9.29 -4.09 22.13
CA PHE A 115 8.99 -4.79 20.90
C PHE A 115 7.65 -5.56 20.99
N ALA A 116 7.24 -5.99 22.18
CA ALA A 116 5.99 -6.72 22.37
C ALA A 116 4.76 -5.82 22.14
N ASP A 117 4.85 -4.54 22.52
CA ASP A 117 3.81 -3.55 22.23
C ASP A 117 3.63 -3.35 20.72
N ILE A 118 4.74 -3.17 20.01
CA ILE A 118 4.72 -3.01 18.55
C ILE A 118 4.20 -4.28 17.86
N GLN A 119 4.62 -5.46 18.34
CA GLN A 119 4.13 -6.72 17.83
C GLN A 119 2.61 -6.85 18.02
N THR A 120 2.06 -6.45 19.15
CA THR A 120 0.62 -6.50 19.45
C THR A 120 -0.18 -5.62 18.47
N VAL A 121 0.35 -4.46 18.10
CA VAL A 121 -0.30 -3.50 17.21
C VAL A 121 -0.16 -3.86 15.73
N MET A 122 0.91 -4.60 15.36
CA MET A 122 1.23 -4.85 13.95
C MET A 122 1.00 -6.28 13.49
N LYS A 123 1.02 -7.27 14.40
CA LYS A 123 0.90 -8.68 14.00
C LYS A 123 -0.49 -8.98 13.45
N ASP A 124 -0.54 -9.51 12.21
CA ASP A 124 -1.76 -9.91 11.50
C ASP A 124 -2.85 -8.80 11.40
N LYS A 125 -2.42 -7.51 11.36
CA LYS A 125 -3.35 -6.37 11.27
C LYS A 125 -3.69 -5.95 9.84
N GLY A 126 -2.96 -6.44 8.87
CA GLY A 126 -3.21 -6.15 7.46
C GLY A 126 -2.79 -4.73 7.07
N ILE A 127 -3.71 -3.89 6.59
CA ILE A 127 -3.37 -2.53 6.14
C ILE A 127 -3.17 -1.62 7.35
N ALA A 128 -2.04 -0.90 7.34
CA ALA A 128 -1.76 0.20 8.26
C ALA A 128 -1.59 1.51 7.49
N HIS A 129 -1.92 2.59 8.16
CA HIS A 129 -1.72 3.94 7.66
C HIS A 129 -0.70 4.66 8.53
N ILE A 130 0.16 5.44 7.90
CA ILE A 130 1.14 6.27 8.58
C ILE A 130 0.93 7.72 8.21
N GLY A 131 0.91 8.59 9.20
CA GLY A 131 0.91 10.02 9.02
C GLY A 131 2.02 10.65 9.83
N ILE A 132 2.66 11.66 9.27
CA ILE A 132 3.74 12.40 9.90
C ILE A 132 3.39 13.87 9.81
N GLY A 133 3.53 14.57 10.95
CA GLY A 133 3.32 16.00 11.03
C GLY A 133 4.42 16.66 11.85
N ALA A 134 4.68 17.92 11.58
CA ALA A 134 5.63 18.74 12.30
C ALA A 134 4.97 20.07 12.69
N GLY A 135 5.26 20.54 13.89
CA GLY A 135 4.77 21.82 14.40
C GLY A 135 5.87 22.59 15.09
N ARG A 136 5.66 23.91 15.23
CA ARG A 136 6.59 24.85 15.86
C ARG A 136 5.83 25.82 16.75
N GLY A 137 6.51 26.31 17.81
CA GLY A 137 5.96 27.31 18.71
C GLY A 137 5.11 26.71 19.83
N ASP A 138 4.26 27.54 20.44
CA ASP A 138 3.52 27.18 21.66
C ASP A 138 2.54 26.03 21.46
N ASP A 139 1.88 25.93 20.27
CA ASP A 139 0.91 24.87 19.94
C ASP A 139 1.52 23.76 19.08
N LYS A 140 2.84 23.58 19.11
CA LYS A 140 3.59 22.68 18.22
C LYS A 140 3.07 21.26 18.16
N ALA A 141 2.70 20.69 19.30
CA ALA A 141 2.20 19.31 19.34
C ALA A 141 0.81 19.17 18.72
N LEU A 142 -0.07 20.14 19.01
CA LEU A 142 -1.42 20.15 18.46
C LEU A 142 -1.39 20.39 16.94
N GLU A 143 -0.50 21.26 16.46
CA GLU A 143 -0.29 21.51 15.02
C GLU A 143 0.28 20.24 14.34
N ALA A 144 1.32 19.65 14.94
CA ALA A 144 1.94 18.43 14.42
C ALA A 144 0.96 17.25 14.35
N VAL A 145 0.15 17.01 15.40
CA VAL A 145 -0.82 15.90 15.39
C VAL A 145 -1.93 16.13 14.38
N LYS A 146 -2.45 17.34 14.24
CA LYS A 146 -3.43 17.69 13.22
C LYS A 146 -2.88 17.46 11.82
N GLN A 147 -1.65 17.85 11.57
CA GLN A 147 -0.97 17.63 10.30
C GLN A 147 -0.74 16.13 10.03
N ALA A 148 -0.33 15.36 11.05
CA ALA A 148 -0.14 13.93 10.95
C ALA A 148 -1.41 13.19 10.57
N VAL A 149 -2.53 13.45 11.26
CA VAL A 149 -3.81 12.76 11.00
C VAL A 149 -4.54 13.27 9.76
N ALA A 150 -4.26 14.50 9.33
CA ALA A 150 -4.76 15.07 8.08
C ALA A 150 -3.81 14.83 6.89
N SER A 151 -2.72 14.10 7.11
CA SER A 151 -1.71 13.85 6.07
C SER A 151 -2.35 13.27 4.82
N PRO A 152 -2.13 13.85 3.64
CA PRO A 152 -2.65 13.31 2.38
C PRO A 152 -2.05 11.94 2.04
N LEU A 153 -1.00 11.51 2.73
CA LEU A 153 -0.40 10.17 2.61
C LEU A 153 -1.32 9.09 3.19
N LEU A 154 -2.23 9.46 4.09
CA LEU A 154 -3.29 8.58 4.56
C LEU A 154 -4.33 8.41 3.45
N GLU A 155 -4.57 7.18 2.98
CA GLU A 155 -5.67 6.91 2.03
C GLU A 155 -7.05 7.02 2.71
N THR A 156 -7.10 6.92 4.05
CA THR A 156 -8.31 6.97 4.88
C THR A 156 -8.05 7.77 6.16
N THR A 157 -9.11 8.13 6.87
CA THR A 157 -8.98 8.69 8.21
C THR A 157 -8.60 7.61 9.22
N ILE A 158 -8.02 8.00 10.36
CA ILE A 158 -7.72 7.08 11.47
C ILE A 158 -8.96 6.65 12.24
N THR A 159 -10.12 7.20 11.92
CA THR A 159 -11.39 6.92 12.58
C THR A 159 -11.76 5.44 12.43
N GLY A 160 -12.00 4.77 13.56
CA GLY A 160 -12.32 3.35 13.61
C GLY A 160 -11.10 2.43 13.52
N ALA A 161 -9.89 2.94 13.70
CA ALA A 161 -8.70 2.14 13.91
C ALA A 161 -8.82 1.33 15.19
N SER A 162 -8.43 0.06 15.16
CA SER A 162 -8.40 -0.79 16.37
C SER A 162 -7.21 -0.47 17.26
N ASN A 163 -6.09 -0.11 16.64
CA ASN A 163 -4.85 0.21 17.35
C ASN A 163 -4.17 1.42 16.70
N VAL A 164 -3.63 2.30 17.53
CA VAL A 164 -2.87 3.47 17.07
C VAL A 164 -1.59 3.58 17.87
N ILE A 165 -0.48 3.80 17.18
CA ILE A 165 0.79 4.19 17.80
C ILE A 165 0.97 5.67 17.53
N VAL A 166 1.26 6.42 18.59
CA VAL A 166 1.60 7.84 18.51
C VAL A 166 3.02 8.02 19.04
N ASN A 167 3.91 8.48 18.20
CA ASN A 167 5.27 8.83 18.59
C ASN A 167 5.45 10.34 18.50
N VAL A 168 5.77 10.96 19.61
CA VAL A 168 6.06 12.40 19.73
C VAL A 168 7.54 12.59 19.93
N SER A 169 8.20 13.38 19.09
CA SER A 169 9.64 13.63 19.15
C SER A 169 9.97 15.11 19.01
N GLY A 170 10.96 15.58 19.75
CA GLY A 170 11.44 16.96 19.70
C GLY A 170 11.52 17.61 21.09
N ASP A 171 11.49 18.94 21.11
CA ASP A 171 11.44 19.74 22.33
C ASP A 171 9.99 19.78 22.85
N ILE A 172 9.62 18.76 23.61
CA ILE A 172 8.24 18.49 24.03
C ILE A 172 8.07 18.60 25.54
N THR A 173 6.95 19.15 25.96
CA THR A 173 6.49 19.16 27.36
C THR A 173 5.52 18.00 27.62
N LEU A 174 5.21 17.77 28.90
CA LEU A 174 4.18 16.82 29.28
C LEU A 174 2.79 17.21 28.77
N MET A 175 2.51 18.51 28.70
CA MET A 175 1.24 19.01 28.16
C MET A 175 1.14 18.74 26.66
N ASP A 176 2.20 19.01 25.90
CA ASP A 176 2.26 18.70 24.47
C ASP A 176 1.95 17.22 24.20
N ALA A 177 2.52 16.35 25.02
CA ALA A 177 2.31 14.91 24.93
C ALA A 177 0.85 14.50 25.21
N SER A 178 0.24 15.12 26.25
CA SER A 178 -1.16 14.89 26.63
C SER A 178 -2.12 15.38 25.53
N ASP A 179 -1.93 16.60 25.07
CA ASP A 179 -2.79 17.22 24.05
C ASP A 179 -2.78 16.40 22.73
N ALA A 180 -1.61 15.91 22.35
CA ALA A 180 -1.48 15.04 21.18
C ALA A 180 -2.20 13.69 21.36
N ALA A 181 -2.08 13.07 22.53
CA ALA A 181 -2.73 11.80 22.83
C ALA A 181 -4.26 11.93 22.87
N ASP A 182 -4.77 12.98 23.54
CA ASP A 182 -6.20 13.26 23.66
C ASP A 182 -6.82 13.51 22.27
N TYR A 183 -6.14 14.29 21.42
CA TYR A 183 -6.61 14.56 20.07
C TYR A 183 -6.70 13.30 19.20
N VAL A 184 -5.72 12.40 19.31
CA VAL A 184 -5.74 11.12 18.58
C VAL A 184 -6.84 10.20 19.13
N GLN A 185 -7.04 10.17 20.46
CA GLN A 185 -8.10 9.38 21.09
C GLN A 185 -9.49 9.82 20.63
N GLU A 186 -9.72 11.13 20.56
CA GLU A 186 -10.99 11.69 20.08
C GLU A 186 -11.28 11.26 18.64
N LEU A 187 -10.27 11.29 17.76
CA LEU A 187 -10.42 10.93 16.34
C LEU A 187 -10.52 9.42 16.10
N ALA A 188 -9.73 8.62 16.79
CA ALA A 188 -9.71 7.16 16.62
C ALA A 188 -10.97 6.51 17.23
N GLY A 189 -11.51 7.12 18.29
CA GLY A 189 -12.68 6.65 19.03
C GLY A 189 -12.28 5.92 20.34
N GLU A 190 -13.24 5.83 21.27
CA GLU A 190 -13.02 5.26 22.61
C GLU A 190 -12.57 3.80 22.62
N SER A 191 -12.86 3.05 21.56
CA SER A 191 -12.50 1.63 21.45
C SER A 191 -11.07 1.38 20.93
N ALA A 192 -10.37 2.43 20.49
CA ALA A 192 -9.02 2.31 19.97
C ALA A 192 -8.00 2.12 21.10
N SER A 193 -7.13 1.13 20.94
CA SER A 193 -5.96 0.99 21.82
C SER A 193 -4.86 1.92 21.33
N ILE A 194 -4.53 2.94 22.14
CA ILE A 194 -3.46 3.89 21.80
C ILE A 194 -2.21 3.53 22.59
N ILE A 195 -1.11 3.37 21.87
CA ILE A 195 0.23 3.19 22.42
C ILE A 195 1.01 4.48 22.15
N PHE A 196 1.54 5.07 23.22
CA PHE A 196 2.18 6.36 23.17
C PHE A 196 3.68 6.25 23.46
N GLY A 197 4.52 6.84 22.58
CA GLY A 197 5.95 6.99 22.76
C GLY A 197 6.34 8.46 22.77
N ALA A 198 7.30 8.83 23.63
CA ALA A 198 7.78 10.20 23.71
C ALA A 198 9.31 10.24 23.73
N MET A 199 9.91 10.90 22.76
CA MET A 199 11.35 11.09 22.63
C MET A 199 11.69 12.58 22.73
N TYR A 200 12.44 12.93 23.77
CA TYR A 200 12.96 14.28 23.92
C TYR A 200 14.23 14.46 23.08
N ASP A 201 14.28 15.50 22.27
CA ASP A 201 15.41 15.85 21.42
C ASP A 201 15.71 17.36 21.57
N ASP A 202 16.72 17.67 22.36
CA ASP A 202 17.17 19.04 22.64
C ASP A 202 17.82 19.73 21.44
N THR A 203 18.17 18.98 20.40
CA THR A 203 18.74 19.53 19.16
C THR A 203 17.68 20.24 18.30
N LYS A 204 16.41 19.89 18.50
CA LYS A 204 15.25 20.46 17.79
C LYS A 204 14.55 21.51 18.65
N SER A 205 15.24 22.64 18.84
CA SER A 205 14.67 23.74 19.63
C SER A 205 13.33 24.21 19.07
N ASP A 206 12.29 24.20 19.91
CA ASP A 206 10.94 24.67 19.60
C ASP A 206 10.23 23.94 18.43
N GLU A 207 10.69 22.72 18.10
CA GLU A 207 10.07 21.88 17.09
C GLU A 207 9.54 20.58 17.69
N CYS A 208 8.38 20.15 17.20
CA CYS A 208 7.80 18.85 17.52
C CYS A 208 7.47 18.10 16.23
N THR A 209 7.81 16.83 16.16
CA THR A 209 7.42 15.93 15.08
C THR A 209 6.59 14.80 15.66
N ILE A 210 5.41 14.56 15.09
CA ILE A 210 4.51 13.48 15.51
C ILE A 210 4.34 12.50 14.38
N THR A 211 4.57 11.22 14.68
CA THR A 211 4.27 10.11 13.78
C THR A 211 3.10 9.32 14.35
N VAL A 212 2.05 9.16 13.55
CA VAL A 212 0.86 8.39 13.90
C VAL A 212 0.79 7.17 12.99
N ILE A 213 0.69 5.96 13.57
CA ILE A 213 0.51 4.72 12.83
C ILE A 213 -0.80 4.09 13.28
N ALA A 214 -1.75 3.98 12.36
CA ALA A 214 -3.06 3.40 12.63
C ALA A 214 -3.20 2.03 11.95
N THR A 215 -3.63 1.02 12.71
CA THR A 215 -3.81 -0.36 12.23
C THR A 215 -5.20 -0.89 12.57
N GLY A 216 -5.58 -2.00 11.93
CA GLY A 216 -6.89 -2.61 12.14
C GLY A 216 -8.05 -1.74 11.66
N LEU A 217 -7.80 -0.92 10.65
CA LEU A 217 -8.83 -0.14 9.97
C LEU A 217 -9.72 -1.11 9.21
N HIS A 218 -10.94 -1.30 9.71
CA HIS A 218 -11.93 -2.08 8.99
C HIS A 218 -12.31 -1.31 7.73
N ASN A 219 -12.08 -1.93 6.56
CA ASN A 219 -12.49 -1.37 5.27
C ASN A 219 -13.97 -0.99 5.30
N VAL A 220 -14.28 0.28 5.47
CA VAL A 220 -15.62 0.84 5.29
C VAL A 220 -16.12 0.58 3.85
N GLY A 221 -15.19 0.30 2.91
CA GLY A 221 -15.49 -0.15 1.55
C GLY A 221 -16.12 -1.55 1.44
N GLY A 222 -15.96 -2.43 2.45
CA GLY A 222 -16.60 -3.75 2.48
C GLY A 222 -18.09 -3.70 2.84
N SER A 223 -18.58 -2.62 3.43
CA SER A 223 -20.00 -2.44 3.78
C SER A 223 -20.86 -2.21 2.54
N ALA A 224 -20.35 -1.52 1.52
CA ALA A 224 -21.09 -1.28 0.27
C ALA A 224 -21.28 -2.56 -0.55
N SER A 225 -20.32 -3.48 -0.57
CA SER A 225 -20.46 -4.78 -1.26
C SER A 225 -21.42 -5.72 -0.52
N LYS A 226 -21.40 -5.72 0.82
CA LYS A 226 -22.36 -6.47 1.64
C LYS A 226 -23.78 -5.90 1.55
N LEU A 227 -23.92 -4.56 1.44
CA LEU A 227 -25.21 -3.92 1.22
C LEU A 227 -25.76 -4.26 -0.17
N LYS A 228 -24.91 -4.25 -1.20
CA LYS A 228 -25.28 -4.61 -2.56
C LYS A 228 -25.69 -6.08 -2.68
N ALA A 229 -24.96 -7.00 -2.07
CA ALA A 229 -25.32 -8.42 -1.99
C ALA A 229 -26.61 -8.66 -1.20
N ARG A 230 -26.90 -7.83 -0.18
CA ARG A 230 -28.14 -7.92 0.61
C ARG A 230 -29.35 -7.37 -0.15
N LEU A 231 -29.16 -6.33 -0.97
CA LEU A 231 -30.19 -5.77 -1.85
C LEU A 231 -30.48 -6.71 -3.04
N GLU A 232 -29.48 -7.35 -3.61
CA GLU A 232 -29.66 -8.35 -4.68
C GLU A 232 -30.29 -9.66 -4.16
N GLY A 233 -30.04 -10.01 -2.90
CA GLY A 233 -30.70 -11.15 -2.23
C GLY A 233 -32.14 -10.93 -1.90
N GLN A 234 -32.60 -9.69 -1.66
CA GLN A 234 -33.99 -9.36 -1.38
C GLN A 234 -34.90 -9.27 -2.61
N GLN A 235 -34.31 -9.07 -3.80
CA GLN A 235 -35.13 -9.09 -5.04
C GLN A 235 -35.51 -10.49 -5.54
N LYS A 236 -34.95 -11.56 -4.96
CA LYS A 236 -35.30 -12.95 -5.33
C LYS A 236 -36.39 -13.60 -4.50
N THR A 237 -36.95 -12.91 -3.51
CA THR A 237 -37.97 -13.49 -2.60
C THR A 237 -39.34 -12.82 -2.63
N SER A 238 -39.61 -11.94 -3.60
CA SER A 238 -40.95 -11.33 -3.75
C SER A 238 -41.66 -11.74 -5.05
N SER A 239 -41.76 -13.04 -5.31
CA SER A 239 -42.66 -13.56 -6.34
C SER A 239 -43.38 -14.83 -5.85
N ILE A 240 -44.18 -14.67 -4.78
CA ILE A 240 -45.23 -15.62 -4.46
C ILE A 240 -46.47 -14.77 -4.20
N LEU A 241 -47.27 -14.58 -5.23
CA LEU A 241 -48.67 -14.22 -5.11
C LEU A 241 -49.51 -15.40 -5.59
N PRO A 242 -50.52 -15.83 -4.84
CA PRO A 242 -51.41 -16.89 -5.27
C PRO A 242 -52.62 -16.33 -6.06
N ASN A 243 -53.05 -17.13 -7.00
CA ASN A 243 -54.36 -17.17 -7.67
C ASN A 243 -54.66 -16.30 -8.90
N GLY A 244 -54.63 -16.98 -10.03
CA GLY A 244 -55.83 -17.19 -10.85
C GLY A 244 -56.27 -16.02 -11.73
N VAL A 245 -55.70 -15.93 -12.96
CA VAL A 245 -56.54 -15.60 -14.14
C VAL A 245 -55.86 -16.21 -15.37
N GLU A 246 -56.58 -17.06 -16.07
CA GLU A 246 -56.22 -17.55 -17.39
C GLU A 246 -56.19 -16.39 -18.41
N SER A 247 -55.11 -16.24 -19.15
CA SER A 247 -55.11 -15.43 -20.35
C SER A 247 -54.26 -16.06 -21.45
N HIS A 248 -54.95 -16.28 -22.52
CA HIS A 248 -54.66 -16.78 -23.86
C HIS A 248 -53.23 -16.59 -24.35
N ALA A 249 -52.72 -17.68 -24.88
CA ALA A 249 -51.50 -17.81 -25.67
C ALA A 249 -51.46 -16.83 -26.89
N ARG A 250 -50.36 -16.14 -27.06
CA ARG A 250 -49.96 -15.55 -28.32
C ARG A 250 -48.78 -16.32 -28.89
N PRO A 251 -48.78 -16.59 -30.23
CA PRO A 251 -47.79 -17.44 -30.85
C PRO A 251 -46.43 -16.71 -30.99
N SER A 252 -45.38 -17.43 -30.63
CA SER A 252 -43.98 -17.04 -30.87
C SER A 252 -43.64 -17.10 -32.35
N TYR A 253 -43.19 -15.99 -32.93
CA TYR A 253 -42.57 -15.97 -34.26
C TYR A 253 -41.13 -16.41 -34.13
N ASP A 254 -40.87 -17.56 -34.73
CA ASP A 254 -39.52 -18.14 -34.88
C ASP A 254 -38.84 -17.50 -36.10
N TYR A 255 -37.75 -16.77 -35.88
CA TYR A 255 -36.98 -16.15 -36.93
C TYR A 255 -35.69 -16.95 -37.15
N THR A 256 -35.82 -18.10 -37.83
CA THR A 256 -34.70 -18.84 -38.39
C THR A 256 -34.33 -18.26 -39.74
N ALA A 257 -33.35 -17.37 -39.76
CA ALA A 257 -32.72 -16.93 -41.00
C ALA A 257 -31.69 -17.97 -41.43
N GLN A 258 -32.06 -18.71 -42.46
CA GLN A 258 -31.17 -19.55 -43.28
C GLN A 258 -30.08 -18.68 -43.94
N ARG A 259 -28.83 -18.95 -43.60
CA ARG A 259 -27.69 -18.43 -44.35
C ARG A 259 -27.08 -19.54 -45.18
N THR A 260 -27.43 -19.52 -46.47
CA THR A 260 -26.87 -20.36 -47.55
C THR A 260 -25.37 -20.18 -47.64
N ALA A 261 -24.65 -21.30 -47.55
CA ALA A 261 -23.24 -21.39 -47.87
C ALA A 261 -23.02 -21.24 -49.40
N GLN A 262 -22.23 -20.28 -49.80
CA GLN A 262 -21.60 -20.27 -51.12
C GLN A 262 -20.11 -20.61 -50.94
N THR A 263 -19.77 -21.80 -51.35
CA THR A 263 -18.40 -22.28 -51.58
C THR A 263 -17.85 -21.63 -52.85
N SER A 264 -16.84 -20.78 -52.71
CA SER A 264 -15.96 -20.43 -53.82
C SER A 264 -14.57 -21.04 -53.58
N THR A 265 -14.29 -22.04 -54.39
CA THR A 265 -12.97 -22.67 -54.55
C THR A 265 -12.03 -21.70 -55.26
N VAL A 266 -11.02 -21.19 -54.54
CA VAL A 266 -9.85 -20.57 -55.18
C VAL A 266 -8.62 -21.35 -54.76
N ARG A 267 -7.98 -21.94 -55.76
CA ARG A 267 -6.71 -22.68 -55.68
C ARG A 267 -5.56 -21.67 -55.51
N PRO A 268 -4.67 -21.73 -54.54
CA PRO A 268 -3.44 -20.95 -54.55
C PRO A 268 -2.37 -21.69 -55.35
N GLN A 269 -1.79 -20.99 -56.29
CA GLN A 269 -0.56 -21.36 -56.98
C GLN A 269 0.62 -21.27 -56.01
N GLY A 270 1.58 -22.20 -56.21
CA GLY A 270 2.76 -22.35 -55.38
C GLY A 270 3.70 -21.14 -55.39
N GLY A 271 4.07 -20.72 -54.21
CA GLY A 271 5.21 -19.85 -53.93
C GLY A 271 6.17 -20.62 -53.05
N THR A 272 7.37 -20.87 -53.57
CA THR A 272 8.49 -21.53 -52.92
C THR A 272 8.93 -20.74 -51.68
N MET A 273 8.93 -21.39 -50.52
CA MET A 273 9.57 -20.85 -49.30
C MET A 273 11.10 -20.86 -49.46
N PRO A 274 11.80 -19.79 -49.05
CA PRO A 274 13.25 -19.83 -48.97
C PRO A 274 13.67 -20.62 -47.74
N THR A 275 14.52 -21.61 -47.98
CA THR A 275 15.19 -22.44 -46.99
C THR A 275 16.16 -21.60 -46.17
N LEU A 276 15.94 -21.46 -44.87
CA LEU A 276 16.89 -20.87 -43.94
C LEU A 276 18.02 -21.87 -43.67
N GLN A 277 19.22 -21.56 -44.14
CA GLN A 277 20.45 -22.27 -43.76
C GLN A 277 20.83 -21.97 -42.32
N PRO A 278 21.31 -22.94 -41.54
CA PRO A 278 21.81 -22.68 -40.18
C PRO A 278 23.12 -21.90 -40.24
N ARG A 279 23.15 -20.75 -39.58
CA ARG A 279 24.34 -19.93 -39.38
C ARG A 279 25.25 -20.61 -38.33
N SER A 280 26.44 -20.98 -38.71
CA SER A 280 27.50 -21.49 -37.85
C SER A 280 27.92 -20.39 -36.85
N THR A 281 27.71 -20.65 -35.55
CA THR A 281 28.26 -19.87 -34.45
C THR A 281 29.67 -20.34 -34.10
N THR A 282 30.66 -19.73 -34.70
CA THR A 282 32.05 -19.69 -34.18
C THR A 282 32.36 -18.24 -33.92
N GLY A 283 32.13 -17.80 -32.69
CA GLY A 283 32.51 -16.49 -32.19
C GLY A 283 32.86 -16.65 -30.73
N GLY A 284 34.17 -16.68 -30.43
CA GLY A 284 34.71 -16.91 -29.10
C GLY A 284 34.20 -15.88 -28.08
N VAL A 285 33.78 -16.39 -26.94
CA VAL A 285 33.50 -15.62 -25.75
C VAL A 285 34.78 -15.03 -25.25
N ARG A 286 35.02 -13.73 -25.41
CA ARG A 286 36.04 -12.99 -24.70
C ARG A 286 35.59 -12.90 -23.23
N GLU A 287 36.27 -13.65 -22.37
CA GLU A 287 36.20 -13.41 -20.91
C GLU A 287 36.71 -11.99 -20.63
N GLN A 288 35.78 -11.07 -20.35
CA GLN A 288 36.11 -9.81 -19.71
C GLN A 288 36.27 -10.08 -18.22
N SER A 289 37.50 -10.19 -17.76
CA SER A 289 37.83 -10.20 -16.34
C SER A 289 37.33 -8.91 -15.70
N ILE A 290 36.39 -9.00 -14.81
CA ILE A 290 35.91 -7.88 -13.96
C ILE A 290 37.09 -7.53 -13.05
N LYS A 291 37.71 -6.37 -13.28
CA LYS A 291 38.72 -5.80 -12.37
C LYS A 291 37.97 -5.36 -11.10
N ILE A 292 38.19 -6.09 -10.00
CA ILE A 292 37.76 -5.66 -8.67
C ILE A 292 38.55 -4.40 -8.31
N PRO A 293 37.91 -3.27 -7.97
CA PRO A 293 38.61 -2.07 -7.53
C PRO A 293 39.50 -2.34 -6.32
N ASP A 294 40.67 -1.74 -6.28
CA ASP A 294 41.71 -1.96 -5.24
C ASP A 294 41.25 -1.61 -3.80
N PHE A 295 40.10 -0.96 -3.65
CA PHE A 295 39.42 -0.67 -2.39
C PHE A 295 38.99 -1.93 -1.60
N PHE A 296 38.79 -3.06 -2.25
CA PHE A 296 38.39 -4.32 -1.59
C PHE A 296 39.56 -5.29 -1.32
N LYS A 297 40.82 -4.84 -1.52
CA LYS A 297 42.01 -5.61 -1.18
C LYS A 297 42.59 -5.12 0.15
N LYS A 298 41.93 -5.41 1.25
CA LYS A 298 42.53 -5.38 2.59
C LYS A 298 41.98 -6.55 3.40
#